data_7b7978c7622dafc15b3a2171fe2632c5
#
_entry.id   7b7978c7622dafc15b3a2171fe2632c5
#
_cell.length_a   1.000
_cell.length_b   1.000
_cell.length_c   1.000
_cell.angle_alpha   90.00
_cell.angle_beta   90.00
_cell.angle_gamma   90.00
#
_symmetry.space_group_name_H-M   'P 1'
#
loop_
_entity.id
_entity.type
_entity.pdbx_description
1 polymer ?
#
loop_
_entity_poly.entity_id
_entity_poly.type
_entity_poly.pdbx_seq_one_letter_code
_entity_poly.pdbx_strand_id
1 'polypeptide(L)'
;EVLGEECRLGLPAGSEAWLSEVNGFRSMYEEPYTRVAMSGYAPSDKMSYLPVLVGMPGGKKLLLAESDVRDYPCMFVRSDGRGGFESLFPRVPKEYGPDGDRSLKVLSEEPYIARTQGTRTFPWRLAVVAGEDADLIENELVWLLAAPAADTDWEWVKPGLVSWDWWNGMRLSGVDFRAGRNTESYRYYIDFAAKYGVPYIIMDEGWSASTTDVFRPNPDLDLPGLIAYGKERNVQIVLWLTWL
;
A
#
# COMPACT_ATOMS: atom_id res chain seq x y z
N GLU A 1 0.96 22.99 15.29
CA GLU A 1 0.05 22.53 14.25
C GLU A 1 0.53 23.03 12.90
N VAL A 2 0.50 22.15 11.89
CA VAL A 2 0.76 22.46 10.49
C VAL A 2 -0.58 22.54 9.80
N LEU A 3 -0.97 23.73 9.36
CA LEU A 3 -2.30 23.96 8.78
C LEU A 3 -2.40 23.46 7.33
N GLY A 4 -1.29 23.40 6.61
CA GLY A 4 -1.20 22.96 5.23
C GLY A 4 0.22 23.02 4.72
N GLU A 5 0.44 22.38 3.59
CA GLU A 5 1.66 22.45 2.78
C GLU A 5 1.24 22.75 1.35
N GLU A 6 1.90 23.73 0.72
CA GLU A 6 1.64 24.10 -0.66
C GLU A 6 2.83 23.73 -1.54
N CYS A 7 2.56 22.90 -2.53
CA CYS A 7 3.49 22.57 -3.60
C CYS A 7 2.75 22.73 -4.93
N ARG A 8 3.31 23.52 -5.84
CA ARG A 8 2.78 23.69 -7.19
C ARG A 8 3.85 23.36 -8.19
N LEU A 9 3.50 22.60 -9.19
CA LEU A 9 4.37 22.17 -10.26
C LEU A 9 3.78 22.58 -11.60
N GLY A 10 4.34 23.62 -12.23
CA GLY A 10 4.05 23.97 -13.61
C GLY A 10 4.77 23.03 -14.56
N LEU A 11 4.07 22.54 -15.57
CA LEU A 11 4.62 21.64 -16.58
C LEU A 11 4.78 22.34 -17.93
N PRO A 12 5.76 21.96 -18.75
CA PRO A 12 5.90 22.46 -20.11
C PRO A 12 4.67 22.16 -20.95
N ALA A 13 4.31 23.07 -21.85
CA ALA A 13 3.22 22.83 -22.80
C ALA A 13 3.49 21.57 -23.64
N GLY A 14 2.48 20.74 -23.82
CA GLY A 14 2.59 19.44 -24.49
C GLY A 14 3.01 18.28 -23.58
N SER A 15 3.09 18.50 -22.26
CA SER A 15 3.28 17.41 -21.29
C SER A 15 2.05 16.53 -21.18
N GLU A 16 2.28 15.27 -20.83
CA GLU A 16 1.27 14.25 -20.54
C GLU A 16 1.61 13.61 -19.20
N ALA A 17 0.61 13.18 -18.44
CA ALA A 17 0.81 12.52 -17.17
C ALA A 17 0.09 11.16 -17.11
N TRP A 18 0.65 10.23 -16.34
CA TRP A 18 0.01 8.97 -15.96
C TRP A 18 -0.46 9.11 -14.51
N LEU A 19 -1.77 9.09 -14.34
CA LEU A 19 -2.45 9.38 -13.08
C LEU A 19 -3.29 8.19 -12.63
N SER A 20 -3.22 7.87 -11.35
CA SER A 20 -4.15 6.98 -10.65
C SER A 20 -5.13 7.83 -9.86
N GLU A 21 -6.27 8.16 -10.49
CA GLU A 21 -7.22 9.12 -9.94
C GLU A 21 -8.19 8.49 -8.95
N VAL A 22 -8.35 9.16 -7.81
CA VAL A 22 -9.27 8.81 -6.72
C VAL A 22 -10.17 9.99 -6.36
N ASN A 23 -11.32 9.71 -5.73
CA ASN A 23 -12.29 10.73 -5.31
C ASN A 23 -12.07 11.22 -3.87
N GLY A 24 -11.04 10.73 -3.18
CA GLY A 24 -10.74 11.09 -1.79
C GLY A 24 -9.46 10.45 -1.30
N PHE A 25 -9.04 10.84 -0.09
CA PHE A 25 -7.81 10.35 0.51
C PHE A 25 -7.85 8.88 0.96
N ARG A 26 -9.04 8.31 1.06
CA ARG A 26 -9.25 6.91 1.37
C ARG A 26 -9.53 6.14 0.11
N SER A 27 -8.60 5.27 -0.28
CA SER A 27 -8.68 4.41 -1.44
C SER A 27 -7.94 3.09 -1.17
N MET A 28 -8.19 2.08 -1.99
CA MET A 28 -7.40 0.83 -2.00
C MET A 28 -6.03 1.03 -2.67
N TYR A 29 -5.79 2.18 -3.29
CA TYR A 29 -4.55 2.50 -4.03
C TYR A 29 -4.24 1.50 -5.16
N GLU A 30 -5.28 0.96 -5.78
CA GLU A 30 -5.23 -0.03 -6.86
C GLU A 30 -5.81 0.51 -8.17
N GLU A 31 -6.02 1.82 -8.25
CA GLU A 31 -6.59 2.44 -9.45
C GLU A 31 -5.63 2.33 -10.64
N PRO A 32 -6.13 2.01 -11.83
CA PRO A 32 -5.30 1.94 -13.02
C PRO A 32 -4.74 3.32 -13.39
N TYR A 33 -3.50 3.32 -13.90
CA TYR A 33 -2.92 4.55 -14.45
C TYR A 33 -3.60 4.94 -15.76
N THR A 34 -4.08 6.16 -15.82
CA THR A 34 -4.67 6.76 -17.01
C THR A 34 -3.74 7.84 -17.57
N ARG A 35 -3.48 7.77 -18.87
CA ARG A 35 -2.68 8.79 -19.58
C ARG A 35 -3.57 10.00 -19.89
N VAL A 36 -3.13 11.18 -19.47
CA VAL A 36 -3.85 12.45 -19.59
C VAL A 36 -2.97 13.50 -20.23
N ALA A 37 -3.46 14.20 -21.26
CA ALA A 37 -2.79 15.38 -21.80
C ALA A 37 -3.00 16.56 -20.83
N MET A 38 -1.91 17.14 -20.34
CA MET A 38 -1.98 18.19 -19.31
C MET A 38 -2.66 19.47 -19.78
N SER A 39 -2.60 19.77 -21.09
CA SER A 39 -3.30 20.92 -21.68
C SER A 39 -4.82 20.88 -21.57
N GLY A 40 -5.40 19.68 -21.42
CA GLY A 40 -6.84 19.46 -21.27
C GLY A 40 -7.23 18.97 -19.87
N TYR A 41 -6.28 18.86 -18.96
CA TYR A 41 -6.53 18.37 -17.60
C TYR A 41 -7.15 19.48 -16.75
N ALA A 42 -8.47 19.51 -16.74
CA ALA A 42 -9.25 20.52 -16.01
C ALA A 42 -9.29 20.23 -14.50
N PRO A 43 -9.45 21.25 -13.67
CA PRO A 43 -9.74 21.08 -12.25
C PRO A 43 -11.00 20.24 -12.03
N SER A 44 -10.94 19.32 -11.11
CA SER A 44 -12.05 18.47 -10.69
C SER A 44 -11.89 18.11 -9.22
N ASP A 45 -12.86 17.39 -8.66
CA ASP A 45 -12.75 16.86 -7.30
C ASP A 45 -11.81 15.63 -7.22
N LYS A 46 -11.37 15.13 -8.37
CA LYS A 46 -10.41 14.03 -8.41
C LYS A 46 -9.02 14.47 -8.05
N MET A 47 -8.31 13.58 -7.41
CA MET A 47 -6.89 13.71 -7.06
C MET A 47 -6.15 12.43 -7.44
N SER A 48 -4.84 12.51 -7.60
CA SER A 48 -3.98 11.35 -7.83
C SER A 48 -3.01 11.20 -6.66
N TYR A 49 -2.80 9.97 -6.21
CA TYR A 49 -1.73 9.67 -5.28
C TYR A 49 -0.40 9.52 -6.02
N LEU A 50 0.71 9.60 -5.28
CA LEU A 50 2.05 9.40 -5.81
C LEU A 50 2.41 7.91 -5.88
N PRO A 51 3.32 7.50 -6.78
CA PRO A 51 4.06 8.35 -7.72
C PRO A 51 3.23 8.77 -8.95
N VAL A 52 3.58 9.92 -9.52
CA VAL A 52 3.01 10.40 -10.78
C VAL A 52 4.12 10.53 -11.81
N LEU A 53 3.95 9.90 -12.97
CA LEU A 53 4.86 10.01 -14.09
C LEU A 53 4.37 11.07 -15.07
N VAL A 54 5.28 11.96 -15.50
CA VAL A 54 5.03 12.98 -16.52
C VAL A 54 5.99 12.80 -17.68
N GLY A 55 5.44 12.65 -18.87
CA GLY A 55 6.18 12.76 -20.13
C GLY A 55 6.24 14.21 -20.59
N MET A 56 7.44 14.75 -20.76
CA MET A 56 7.67 16.11 -21.21
C MET A 56 8.07 16.16 -22.69
N PRO A 57 7.87 17.29 -23.36
CA PRO A 57 8.37 17.47 -24.71
C PRO A 57 9.88 17.16 -24.83
N GLY A 58 10.28 16.58 -25.94
CA GLY A 58 11.66 16.17 -26.17
C GLY A 58 12.02 14.80 -25.53
N GLY A 59 11.01 14.04 -25.09
CA GLY A 59 11.20 12.67 -24.60
C GLY A 59 11.59 12.54 -23.13
N LYS A 60 11.88 13.65 -22.45
CA LYS A 60 12.25 13.65 -21.03
C LYS A 60 11.07 13.21 -20.14
N LYS A 61 11.39 12.59 -19.03
CA LYS A 61 10.43 12.15 -18.02
C LYS A 61 10.65 12.90 -16.72
N LEU A 62 9.55 13.09 -15.99
CA LEU A 62 9.56 13.61 -14.64
C LEU A 62 8.74 12.65 -13.78
N LEU A 63 9.33 12.11 -12.72
CA LEU A 63 8.64 11.31 -11.73
C LEU A 63 8.46 12.14 -10.46
N LEU A 64 7.22 12.37 -10.07
CA LEU A 64 6.88 12.92 -8.78
C LEU A 64 6.75 11.79 -7.77
N ALA A 65 7.46 11.90 -6.67
CA ALA A 65 7.46 10.93 -5.60
C ALA A 65 7.67 11.63 -4.25
N GLU A 66 7.63 10.87 -3.20
CA GLU A 66 7.97 11.34 -1.87
C GLU A 66 8.79 10.29 -1.12
N SER A 67 9.52 10.72 -0.11
CA SER A 67 10.32 9.84 0.73
C SER A 67 10.25 10.26 2.19
N ASP A 68 10.54 9.31 3.08
CA ASP A 68 10.57 9.50 4.53
C ASP A 68 9.24 10.04 5.12
N VAL A 69 8.14 9.54 4.61
CA VAL A 69 6.79 9.88 5.08
C VAL A 69 6.53 9.17 6.40
N ARG A 70 6.85 9.85 7.50
CA ARG A 70 6.65 9.37 8.87
C ARG A 70 5.94 10.42 9.69
N ASP A 71 4.90 10.03 10.41
CA ASP A 71 4.10 10.95 11.26
C ASP A 71 3.63 12.22 10.53
N TYR A 72 3.42 12.10 9.22
CA TYR A 72 3.04 13.20 8.36
C TYR A 72 2.23 12.69 7.19
N PRO A 73 1.24 13.43 6.69
CA PRO A 73 0.41 12.96 5.59
C PRO A 73 1.17 12.86 4.28
N CYS A 74 0.82 11.83 3.49
CA CYS A 74 1.29 11.74 2.11
C CYS A 74 0.67 12.81 1.22
N MET A 75 1.42 13.18 0.19
CA MET A 75 1.00 14.17 -0.80
C MET A 75 0.15 13.52 -1.89
N PHE A 76 -0.96 14.15 -2.20
CA PHE A 76 -1.74 13.93 -3.41
C PHE A 76 -1.60 15.14 -4.32
N VAL A 77 -1.90 14.97 -5.59
CA VAL A 77 -1.89 16.04 -6.57
C VAL A 77 -3.21 16.10 -7.34
N ARG A 78 -3.59 17.29 -7.74
CA ARG A 78 -4.69 17.50 -8.69
C ARG A 78 -4.33 18.58 -9.71
N SER A 79 -5.17 18.74 -10.72
CA SER A 79 -4.98 19.82 -11.69
C SER A 79 -5.02 21.20 -11.05
N ASP A 80 -4.03 22.04 -11.37
CA ASP A 80 -4.01 23.45 -10.99
C ASP A 80 -4.81 24.35 -11.93
N GLY A 81 -5.44 23.78 -12.97
CA GLY A 81 -6.16 24.49 -14.03
C GLY A 81 -5.27 25.27 -15.02
N ARG A 82 -3.95 25.10 -14.95
CA ARG A 82 -2.97 25.83 -15.77
C ARG A 82 -2.01 24.90 -16.50
N GLY A 83 -2.33 23.60 -16.54
CA GLY A 83 -1.51 22.57 -17.17
C GLY A 83 -0.45 21.99 -16.24
N GLY A 84 -0.59 22.16 -14.95
CA GLY A 84 0.28 21.63 -13.91
C GLY A 84 -0.48 20.99 -12.78
N PHE A 85 0.19 20.83 -11.65
CA PHE A 85 -0.34 20.22 -10.44
C PHE A 85 -0.26 21.15 -9.23
N GLU A 86 -1.24 21.04 -8.34
CA GLU A 86 -1.17 21.51 -6.96
C GLU A 86 -1.29 20.35 -5.98
N SER A 87 -0.64 20.47 -4.84
CA SER A 87 -0.66 19.46 -3.78
C SER A 87 -1.92 19.50 -2.95
N LEU A 88 -2.30 18.33 -2.44
CA LEU A 88 -3.37 18.13 -1.48
C LEU A 88 -2.88 17.21 -0.37
N PHE A 89 -3.36 17.45 0.84
CA PHE A 89 -3.04 16.64 2.01
C PHE A 89 -4.29 16.34 2.81
N PRO A 90 -4.46 15.09 3.31
CA PRO A 90 -5.53 14.78 4.24
C PRO A 90 -5.32 15.56 5.56
N ARG A 91 -6.43 15.97 6.14
CA ARG A 91 -6.43 16.52 7.49
C ARG A 91 -6.38 15.42 8.54
N VAL A 92 -5.91 15.75 9.72
CA VAL A 92 -5.91 14.81 10.84
C VAL A 92 -7.36 14.48 11.20
N PRO A 93 -7.72 13.18 11.24
CA PRO A 93 -9.04 12.79 11.67
C PRO A 93 -9.29 13.15 13.14
N LYS A 94 -10.45 13.70 13.43
CA LYS A 94 -10.89 14.04 14.78
C LYS A 94 -11.80 12.98 15.36
N GLU A 95 -12.72 12.47 14.56
CA GLU A 95 -13.67 11.43 14.93
C GLU A 95 -13.73 10.36 13.87
N TYR A 96 -13.85 9.13 14.33
CA TYR A 96 -14.01 7.95 13.47
C TYR A 96 -15.32 7.25 13.76
N GLY A 97 -15.86 6.56 12.77
CA GLY A 97 -16.98 5.65 12.90
C GLY A 97 -16.78 4.38 12.09
N PRO A 98 -17.51 3.32 12.38
CA PRO A 98 -17.45 2.08 11.62
C PRO A 98 -17.81 2.28 10.14
N ASP A 99 -17.09 1.55 9.27
CA ASP A 99 -17.39 1.45 7.87
C ASP A 99 -17.25 0.00 7.42
N GLY A 100 -18.33 -0.75 7.59
CA GLY A 100 -18.33 -2.21 7.48
C GLY A 100 -17.76 -2.91 8.72
N ASP A 101 -17.23 -4.11 8.51
CA ASP A 101 -16.74 -5.01 9.57
C ASP A 101 -15.24 -4.88 9.86
N ARG A 102 -14.49 -4.18 8.99
CA ARG A 102 -13.03 -4.12 9.04
C ARG A 102 -12.44 -2.76 8.69
N SER A 103 -13.25 -1.73 8.66
CA SER A 103 -12.80 -0.40 8.27
C SER A 103 -13.41 0.68 9.14
N LEU A 104 -12.72 1.81 9.20
CA LEU A 104 -13.20 3.03 9.82
C LEU A 104 -13.34 4.11 8.76
N LYS A 105 -14.34 4.97 8.91
CA LYS A 105 -14.48 6.22 8.14
C LYS A 105 -14.27 7.41 9.04
N VAL A 106 -13.67 8.44 8.50
CA VAL A 106 -13.54 9.73 9.17
C VAL A 106 -14.90 10.41 9.20
N LEU A 107 -15.36 10.79 10.38
CA LEU A 107 -16.64 11.49 10.60
C LEU A 107 -16.43 13.01 10.70
N SER A 108 -15.33 13.44 11.27
CA SER A 108 -14.91 14.84 11.34
C SER A 108 -13.39 14.95 11.34
N GLU A 109 -12.89 16.11 10.91
CA GLU A 109 -11.46 16.38 10.77
C GLU A 109 -11.05 17.57 11.61
N GLU A 110 -9.77 17.59 12.02
CA GLU A 110 -9.14 18.75 12.62
C GLU A 110 -8.80 19.80 11.54
N PRO A 111 -8.60 21.08 11.92
CA PRO A 111 -8.27 22.12 10.95
C PRO A 111 -6.81 22.11 10.47
N TYR A 112 -6.03 21.09 10.82
CA TYR A 112 -4.62 20.95 10.49
C TYR A 112 -4.30 19.58 9.87
N ILE A 113 -3.19 19.52 9.14
CA ILE A 113 -2.73 18.29 8.48
C ILE A 113 -1.74 17.50 9.33
N ALA A 114 -1.08 18.13 10.28
CA ALA A 114 -0.18 17.47 11.22
C ALA A 114 -0.03 18.28 12.52
N ARG A 115 0.31 17.56 13.60
CA ARG A 115 0.75 18.16 14.85
C ARG A 115 2.14 17.62 15.15
N THR A 116 3.11 18.52 15.33
CA THR A 116 4.50 18.19 15.59
C THR A 116 5.06 19.02 16.73
N GLN A 117 6.08 18.52 17.40
CA GLN A 117 6.78 19.23 18.47
C GLN A 117 8.21 19.58 18.00
N GLY A 118 8.66 20.79 18.39
CA GLY A 118 10.03 21.22 18.20
C GLY A 118 10.49 21.19 16.75
N THR A 119 11.77 20.92 16.57
CA THR A 119 12.43 20.78 15.27
C THR A 119 12.32 19.33 14.79
N ARG A 120 11.92 19.16 13.54
CA ARG A 120 11.88 17.85 12.88
C ARG A 120 12.25 17.96 11.40
N THR A 121 12.62 16.84 10.79
CA THR A 121 12.64 16.68 9.34
C THR A 121 11.23 16.42 8.83
N PHE A 122 10.86 17.03 7.72
CA PHE A 122 9.64 16.78 7.00
C PHE A 122 9.91 15.79 5.84
N PRO A 123 8.88 15.11 5.32
CA PRO A 123 9.05 14.25 4.15
C PRO A 123 9.65 15.00 2.96
N TRP A 124 10.46 14.30 2.19
CA TRP A 124 10.98 14.81 0.93
C TRP A 124 9.92 14.77 -0.16
N ARG A 125 9.78 15.86 -0.89
CA ARG A 125 8.98 15.92 -2.13
C ARG A 125 9.96 15.88 -3.29
N LEU A 126 9.87 14.83 -4.09
CA LEU A 126 10.86 14.50 -5.11
C LEU A 126 10.34 14.77 -6.51
N ALA A 127 11.19 15.36 -7.34
CA ALA A 127 10.98 15.51 -8.75
C ALA A 127 12.22 14.92 -9.49
N VAL A 128 12.12 13.64 -9.86
CA VAL A 128 13.19 12.93 -10.57
C VAL A 128 13.06 13.22 -12.04
N VAL A 129 14.10 13.81 -12.64
CA VAL A 129 14.16 14.09 -14.08
C VAL A 129 15.04 13.05 -14.75
N ALA A 130 14.49 12.33 -15.73
CA ALA A 130 15.16 11.29 -16.50
C ALA A 130 15.23 11.64 -17.98
N GLY A 131 16.32 11.27 -18.63
CA GLY A 131 16.48 11.37 -20.08
C GLY A 131 15.78 10.24 -20.81
N GLU A 132 15.84 9.05 -20.24
CA GLU A 132 15.26 7.82 -20.77
C GLU A 132 14.45 7.09 -19.69
N ASP A 133 13.53 6.20 -20.10
CA ASP A 133 12.69 5.45 -19.17
C ASP A 133 13.51 4.52 -18.24
N ALA A 134 14.64 4.00 -18.74
CA ALA A 134 15.55 3.16 -17.99
C ALA A 134 16.15 3.87 -16.77
N ASP A 135 16.42 5.18 -16.88
CA ASP A 135 16.97 5.99 -15.77
C ASP A 135 16.04 6.02 -14.54
N LEU A 136 14.72 5.85 -14.76
CA LEU A 136 13.74 5.82 -13.66
C LEU A 136 13.79 4.50 -12.90
N ILE A 137 14.08 3.39 -13.58
CA ILE A 137 14.14 2.05 -12.98
C ILE A 137 15.36 1.94 -12.07
N GLU A 138 16.47 2.56 -12.45
CA GLU A 138 17.74 2.55 -11.72
C GLU A 138 17.82 3.67 -10.66
N ASN A 139 16.78 4.49 -10.53
CA ASN A 139 16.78 5.63 -9.62
C ASN A 139 16.51 5.23 -8.17
N GLU A 140 17.44 5.52 -7.29
CA GLU A 140 17.38 5.18 -5.86
C GLU A 140 17.11 6.39 -4.95
N LEU A 141 16.74 7.55 -5.47
CA LEU A 141 16.58 8.78 -4.66
C LEU A 141 15.59 8.63 -3.51
N VAL A 142 14.51 7.88 -3.69
CA VAL A 142 13.53 7.61 -2.62
C VAL A 142 14.21 6.95 -1.44
N TRP A 143 15.11 6.00 -1.67
CA TRP A 143 15.85 5.27 -0.64
C TRP A 143 16.99 6.10 -0.04
N LEU A 144 17.72 6.83 -0.88
CA LEU A 144 18.85 7.66 -0.46
C LEU A 144 18.43 8.84 0.44
N LEU A 145 17.22 9.35 0.26
CA LEU A 145 16.67 10.46 1.05
C LEU A 145 15.86 9.99 2.27
N ALA A 146 15.56 8.71 2.36
CA ALA A 146 14.88 8.16 3.53
C ALA A 146 15.80 8.18 4.76
N ALA A 147 15.21 8.38 5.93
CA ALA A 147 15.95 8.18 7.17
C ALA A 147 16.48 6.75 7.25
N PRO A 148 17.67 6.54 7.83
CA PRO A 148 18.19 5.20 8.01
C PRO A 148 17.20 4.27 8.69
N ALA A 149 17.20 3.01 8.31
CA ALA A 149 16.43 1.99 9.01
C ALA A 149 16.83 1.96 10.49
N ALA A 150 15.87 1.67 11.37
CA ALA A 150 16.17 1.45 12.77
C ALA A 150 17.23 0.34 12.88
N ASP A 151 18.14 0.48 13.85
CA ASP A 151 19.10 -0.56 14.19
C ASP A 151 18.36 -1.75 14.81
N THR A 152 17.88 -2.62 13.94
CA THR A 152 17.06 -3.79 14.27
C THR A 152 17.66 -5.00 13.58
N ASP A 153 17.73 -6.11 14.28
CA ASP A 153 18.10 -7.37 13.66
C ASP A 153 17.00 -7.85 12.71
N TRP A 154 17.30 -7.83 11.41
CA TRP A 154 16.41 -8.28 10.34
C TRP A 154 16.78 -9.66 9.79
N GLU A 155 17.74 -10.38 10.40
CA GLU A 155 18.21 -11.68 9.89
C GLU A 155 17.10 -12.74 9.85
N TRP A 156 16.07 -12.59 10.68
CA TRP A 156 14.92 -13.48 10.70
C TRP A 156 14.01 -13.32 9.47
N VAL A 157 14.06 -12.16 8.78
CA VAL A 157 13.26 -11.90 7.58
C VAL A 157 13.88 -12.62 6.40
N LYS A 158 13.20 -13.63 5.89
CA LYS A 158 13.64 -14.38 4.71
C LYS A 158 12.60 -14.17 3.59
N PRO A 159 13.00 -13.57 2.46
CA PRO A 159 12.12 -13.46 1.30
C PRO A 159 11.85 -14.84 0.70
N GLY A 160 10.67 -15.02 0.12
CA GLY A 160 10.32 -16.29 -0.51
C GLY A 160 8.96 -16.25 -1.17
N LEU A 161 8.68 -17.29 -1.94
CA LEU A 161 7.36 -17.51 -2.52
C LEU A 161 6.35 -17.82 -1.42
N VAL A 162 5.11 -17.46 -1.66
CA VAL A 162 4.00 -17.72 -0.75
C VAL A 162 2.83 -18.36 -1.50
N SER A 163 2.23 -19.39 -0.91
CA SER A 163 0.95 -19.92 -1.36
C SER A 163 -0.18 -19.23 -0.58
N TRP A 164 -1.09 -18.60 -1.30
CA TRP A 164 -2.17 -17.81 -0.73
C TRP A 164 -3.52 -18.39 -1.08
N ASP A 165 -4.28 -18.75 -0.06
CA ASP A 165 -5.58 -19.42 -0.17
C ASP A 165 -6.68 -18.55 -0.84
N TRP A 166 -6.57 -17.24 -0.71
CA TRP A 166 -7.54 -16.30 -1.29
C TRP A 166 -7.58 -16.33 -2.81
N TRP A 167 -6.43 -16.57 -3.49
CA TRP A 167 -6.36 -16.58 -4.95
C TRP A 167 -7.33 -17.57 -5.61
N ASN A 168 -7.58 -18.71 -4.99
CA ASN A 168 -8.52 -19.71 -5.50
C ASN A 168 -9.83 -19.77 -4.68
N GLY A 169 -10.06 -18.82 -3.79
CA GLY A 169 -11.23 -18.75 -2.91
C GLY A 169 -11.38 -19.95 -1.99
N MET A 170 -10.27 -20.50 -1.49
CA MET A 170 -10.22 -21.71 -0.65
C MET A 170 -10.79 -22.96 -1.33
N ARG A 171 -10.85 -22.99 -2.66
CA ARG A 171 -11.39 -24.14 -3.42
C ARG A 171 -10.29 -25.15 -3.68
N LEU A 172 -10.46 -26.32 -3.10
CA LEU A 172 -9.65 -27.51 -3.40
C LEU A 172 -10.49 -28.51 -4.17
N SER A 173 -9.86 -29.24 -5.09
CA SER A 173 -10.48 -30.32 -5.85
C SER A 173 -9.65 -31.59 -5.69
N GLY A 174 -10.30 -32.77 -5.83
CA GLY A 174 -9.64 -34.05 -5.67
C GLY A 174 -9.25 -34.39 -4.23
N VAL A 175 -9.92 -33.79 -3.25
CA VAL A 175 -9.76 -34.07 -1.82
C VAL A 175 -10.98 -34.84 -1.30
N ASP A 176 -10.80 -35.65 -0.24
CA ASP A 176 -11.82 -36.48 0.39
C ASP A 176 -12.45 -35.83 1.63
N PHE A 177 -12.16 -34.53 1.83
CA PHE A 177 -12.72 -33.72 2.90
C PHE A 177 -13.42 -32.47 2.34
N ARG A 178 -14.19 -31.80 3.18
CA ARG A 178 -14.84 -30.54 2.80
C ARG A 178 -13.82 -29.43 2.77
N ALA A 179 -13.51 -28.90 1.56
CA ALA A 179 -12.63 -27.72 1.40
C ALA A 179 -13.25 -26.46 2.04
N GLY A 180 -12.41 -25.62 2.63
CA GLY A 180 -12.80 -24.38 3.27
C GLY A 180 -11.80 -23.92 4.33
N ARG A 181 -12.22 -23.00 5.21
CA ARG A 181 -11.39 -22.52 6.33
C ARG A 181 -11.40 -23.52 7.47
N ASN A 182 -10.67 -24.62 7.33
CA ASN A 182 -10.56 -25.69 8.31
C ASN A 182 -9.15 -26.29 8.32
N THR A 183 -8.85 -27.07 9.33
CA THR A 183 -7.53 -27.65 9.57
C THR A 183 -7.06 -28.52 8.42
N GLU A 184 -7.94 -29.34 7.82
CA GLU A 184 -7.60 -30.24 6.73
C GLU A 184 -7.16 -29.48 5.47
N SER A 185 -7.88 -28.41 5.12
CA SER A 185 -7.54 -27.57 3.97
C SER A 185 -6.17 -26.92 4.13
N TYR A 186 -5.86 -26.37 5.32
CA TYR A 186 -4.56 -25.76 5.54
C TYR A 186 -3.42 -26.78 5.63
N ARG A 187 -3.64 -27.99 6.09
CA ARG A 187 -2.67 -29.09 5.97
C ARG A 187 -2.37 -29.37 4.49
N TYR A 188 -3.40 -29.42 3.67
CA TYR A 188 -3.22 -29.60 2.21
C TYR A 188 -2.37 -28.48 1.59
N TYR A 189 -2.62 -27.20 1.96
CA TYR A 189 -1.78 -26.09 1.48
C TYR A 189 -0.34 -26.19 1.97
N ILE A 190 -0.12 -26.60 3.22
CA ILE A 190 1.22 -26.82 3.77
C ILE A 190 1.93 -27.95 3.02
N ASP A 191 1.26 -29.07 2.78
CA ASP A 191 1.83 -30.22 2.04
C ASP A 191 2.15 -29.84 0.59
N PHE A 192 1.30 -29.06 -0.07
CA PHE A 192 1.55 -28.50 -1.39
C PHE A 192 2.79 -27.59 -1.36
N ALA A 193 2.85 -26.66 -0.44
CA ALA A 193 3.97 -25.73 -0.30
C ALA A 193 5.29 -26.50 -0.06
N ALA A 194 5.30 -27.46 0.84
CA ALA A 194 6.46 -28.31 1.11
C ALA A 194 6.91 -29.10 -0.14
N LYS A 195 5.94 -29.69 -0.87
CA LYS A 195 6.22 -30.48 -2.09
C LYS A 195 6.89 -29.64 -3.19
N TYR A 196 6.53 -28.37 -3.32
CA TYR A 196 7.02 -27.50 -4.38
C TYR A 196 8.09 -26.50 -3.90
N GLY A 197 8.58 -26.62 -2.67
CA GLY A 197 9.63 -25.76 -2.13
C GLY A 197 9.16 -24.31 -1.90
N VAL A 198 7.87 -24.10 -1.65
CA VAL A 198 7.30 -22.80 -1.29
C VAL A 198 7.42 -22.63 0.22
N PRO A 199 8.21 -21.66 0.71
CA PRO A 199 8.54 -21.55 2.14
C PRO A 199 7.41 -21.01 3.01
N TYR A 200 6.36 -20.43 2.42
CA TYR A 200 5.30 -19.77 3.16
C TYR A 200 3.91 -20.11 2.63
N ILE A 201 2.95 -20.16 3.55
CA ILE A 201 1.53 -20.03 3.22
C ILE A 201 0.97 -18.77 3.90
N ILE A 202 0.00 -18.07 3.27
CA ILE A 202 -0.81 -17.06 3.94
C ILE A 202 -2.16 -17.69 4.28
N MET A 203 -2.57 -17.54 5.54
CA MET A 203 -3.94 -17.76 5.98
C MET A 203 -4.64 -16.40 5.93
N ASP A 204 -5.55 -16.25 4.98
CA ASP A 204 -6.33 -15.02 4.77
C ASP A 204 -7.42 -14.86 5.85
N GLU A 205 -8.24 -13.81 5.73
CA GLU A 205 -9.37 -13.55 6.62
C GLU A 205 -10.16 -14.80 6.96
N GLY A 206 -10.47 -14.96 8.24
CA GLY A 206 -11.23 -16.11 8.77
C GLY A 206 -10.38 -17.16 9.49
N TRP A 207 -9.07 -16.94 9.64
CA TRP A 207 -8.22 -17.75 10.53
C TRP A 207 -8.48 -17.43 12.02
N SER A 208 -8.97 -16.24 12.33
CA SER A 208 -9.37 -15.77 13.65
C SER A 208 -10.89 -15.79 13.83
N ALA A 209 -11.34 -15.64 15.05
CA ALA A 209 -12.77 -15.63 15.41
C ALA A 209 -13.54 -14.50 14.70
N SER A 210 -12.89 -13.34 14.53
CA SER A 210 -13.36 -12.23 13.70
C SER A 210 -12.20 -11.33 13.32
N THR A 211 -12.42 -10.38 12.40
CA THR A 211 -11.44 -9.37 12.00
C THR A 211 -10.98 -8.47 13.15
N THR A 212 -11.82 -8.30 14.16
CA THR A 212 -11.55 -7.50 15.38
C THR A 212 -11.12 -8.33 16.59
N ASP A 213 -11.16 -9.66 16.51
CA ASP A 213 -10.73 -10.58 17.55
C ASP A 213 -9.67 -11.55 17.00
N VAL A 214 -8.45 -11.06 16.92
CA VAL A 214 -7.29 -11.78 16.40
C VAL A 214 -6.57 -12.63 17.46
N PHE A 215 -6.99 -12.55 18.72
CA PHE A 215 -6.41 -13.36 19.80
C PHE A 215 -7.05 -14.72 19.96
N ARG A 216 -8.19 -14.93 19.34
CA ARG A 216 -8.88 -16.23 19.31
C ARG A 216 -8.87 -16.80 17.91
N PRO A 217 -8.31 -17.99 17.69
CA PRO A 217 -8.44 -18.69 16.41
C PRO A 217 -9.91 -19.01 16.08
N ASN A 218 -10.20 -19.17 14.80
CA ASN A 218 -11.43 -19.77 14.34
C ASN A 218 -11.57 -21.19 14.95
N PRO A 219 -12.71 -21.56 15.54
CA PRO A 219 -12.87 -22.86 16.21
C PRO A 219 -12.68 -24.06 15.27
N ASP A 220 -12.84 -23.89 13.95
CA ASP A 220 -12.61 -24.94 12.98
C ASP A 220 -11.12 -25.14 12.62
N LEU A 221 -10.23 -24.36 13.24
CA LEU A 221 -8.79 -24.37 13.00
C LEU A 221 -8.00 -24.76 14.26
N ASP A 222 -7.23 -25.81 14.15
CA ASP A 222 -6.16 -26.11 15.11
C ASP A 222 -4.90 -25.31 14.70
N LEU A 223 -4.92 -24.00 14.95
CA LEU A 223 -3.80 -23.11 14.58
C LEU A 223 -2.46 -23.53 15.18
N PRO A 224 -2.37 -23.88 16.49
CA PRO A 224 -1.12 -24.37 17.06
C PRO A 224 -0.63 -25.66 16.38
N GLY A 225 -1.53 -26.59 16.09
CA GLY A 225 -1.21 -27.82 15.38
C GLY A 225 -0.74 -27.56 13.94
N LEU A 226 -1.36 -26.61 13.24
CA LEU A 226 -0.93 -26.21 11.89
C LEU A 226 0.45 -25.55 11.89
N ILE A 227 0.77 -24.71 12.87
CA ILE A 227 2.10 -24.11 13.01
C ILE A 227 3.16 -25.18 13.22
N ALA A 228 2.90 -26.15 14.12
CA ALA A 228 3.79 -27.29 14.34
C ALA A 228 3.96 -28.14 13.06
N TYR A 229 2.87 -28.44 12.39
CA TYR A 229 2.83 -29.21 11.14
C TYR A 229 3.62 -28.54 10.02
N GLY A 230 3.49 -27.22 9.87
CA GLY A 230 4.27 -26.42 8.91
C GLY A 230 5.75 -26.40 9.23
N LYS A 231 6.10 -26.23 10.50
CA LYS A 231 7.49 -26.23 10.97
C LYS A 231 8.22 -27.55 10.66
N GLU A 232 7.56 -28.69 10.85
CA GLU A 232 8.09 -30.01 10.49
C GLU A 232 8.40 -30.16 8.99
N ARG A 233 7.74 -29.34 8.16
CA ARG A 233 7.83 -29.35 6.69
C ARG A 233 8.61 -28.19 6.11
N ASN A 234 9.23 -27.36 6.95
CA ASN A 234 9.93 -26.12 6.59
C ASN A 234 9.00 -25.12 5.84
N VAL A 235 7.72 -25.10 6.22
CA VAL A 235 6.73 -24.14 5.71
C VAL A 235 6.27 -23.26 6.88
N GLN A 236 6.40 -21.95 6.72
CA GLN A 236 5.97 -20.98 7.72
C GLN A 236 4.57 -20.46 7.38
N ILE A 237 3.81 -20.14 8.43
CA ILE A 237 2.47 -19.58 8.29
C ILE A 237 2.53 -18.07 8.50
N VAL A 238 1.99 -17.31 7.54
CA VAL A 238 1.76 -15.87 7.63
C VAL A 238 0.26 -15.66 7.86
N LEU A 239 -0.07 -14.85 8.84
CA LEU A 239 -1.46 -14.54 9.17
C LEU A 239 -1.84 -13.17 8.60
N TRP A 240 -2.95 -13.11 7.90
CA TRP A 240 -3.52 -11.85 7.43
C TRP A 240 -4.15 -11.07 8.60
N LEU A 241 -3.89 -9.78 8.65
CA LEU A 241 -4.47 -8.87 9.64
C LEU A 241 -4.96 -7.61 8.94
N THR A 242 -6.10 -7.07 9.39
CA THR A 242 -6.52 -5.72 9.00
C THR A 242 -5.97 -4.69 9.98
N TRP A 243 -5.65 -3.51 9.48
CA TRP A 243 -5.32 -2.36 10.31
C TRP A 243 -6.60 -1.57 10.58
N LEU A 244 -6.95 -1.41 11.86
CA LEU A 244 -8.13 -0.65 12.34
C LEU A 244 -7.69 0.62 13.04
#